data_778d23b0b4024da2875260060fee4377
#
_entry.id   778d23b0b4024da2875260060fee4377
#
_cell.length_a   1.000
_cell.length_b   1.000
_cell.length_c   1.000
_cell.angle_alpha   90.00
_cell.angle_beta   90.00
_cell.angle_gamma   90.00
#
_symmetry.space_group_name_H-M   'P 1'
#
loop_
_entity.id
_entity.type
_entity.pdbx_description
1 polymer ?
#
loop_
_entity_poly.entity_id
_entity_poly.type
_entity_poly.pdbx_seq_one_letter_code
_entity_poly.pdbx_strand_id
1 'polypeptide(L)'
;MSIIDAFRLDGKVAVVTGANTGLGQGMSVALAQAGAKVVGVARRSCEDTKKLIEADGGEFAEVIADLSDMSAIDVIVNGALAAFGKVDILVNNAGLIKRNDAIDFTEDEWDSVIQVNQKMVFFLSQAFAKQYIKQGHGGKIININSMLSYQGGIRVPSYTASKSAGMGLTKAMCNEWACHNINVNAIAPGYMATNNTAQLRSDSDRSEAIIAVSYTHLTLPTNS
;
A
#
# COMPACT_ATOMS: atom_id res chain seq x y z
N MET A 1 -14.68 -23.73 -15.05
CA MET A 1 -13.84 -22.77 -14.30
C MET A 1 -14.73 -22.14 -13.24
N SER A 2 -14.40 -22.30 -11.96
CA SER A 2 -15.15 -21.64 -10.88
C SER A 2 -14.91 -20.13 -10.93
N ILE A 3 -15.85 -19.32 -10.44
CA ILE A 3 -15.63 -17.87 -10.30
C ILE A 3 -14.42 -17.58 -9.40
N ILE A 4 -14.13 -18.44 -8.44
CA ILE A 4 -12.97 -18.32 -7.54
C ILE A 4 -11.67 -18.47 -8.34
N ASP A 5 -11.64 -19.28 -9.40
CA ASP A 5 -10.46 -19.46 -10.25
C ASP A 5 -10.06 -18.15 -10.96
N ALA A 6 -11.04 -17.26 -11.21
CA ALA A 6 -10.78 -15.95 -11.81
C ALA A 6 -9.99 -14.99 -10.91
N PHE A 7 -9.95 -15.25 -9.60
CA PHE A 7 -9.17 -14.47 -8.62
C PHE A 7 -7.81 -15.09 -8.30
N ARG A 8 -7.47 -16.21 -8.89
CA ARG A 8 -6.17 -16.84 -8.67
C ARG A 8 -5.05 -16.03 -9.32
N LEU A 9 -3.91 -16.02 -8.62
CA LEU A 9 -2.70 -15.30 -9.00
C LEU A 9 -1.51 -16.27 -9.27
N ASP A 10 -1.80 -17.52 -9.65
CA ASP A 10 -0.78 -18.52 -9.89
C ASP A 10 0.24 -18.02 -10.93
N GLY A 11 1.51 -18.16 -10.59
CA GLY A 11 2.62 -17.69 -11.42
C GLY A 11 2.80 -16.16 -11.46
N LYS A 12 2.06 -15.36 -10.69
CA LYS A 12 2.26 -13.91 -10.54
C LYS A 12 3.24 -13.61 -9.42
N VAL A 13 3.96 -12.50 -9.57
CA VAL A 13 4.86 -11.96 -8.55
C VAL A 13 4.32 -10.62 -8.07
N ALA A 14 4.05 -10.53 -6.77
CA ALA A 14 3.54 -9.33 -6.12
C ALA A 14 4.60 -8.72 -5.20
N VAL A 15 4.83 -7.43 -5.34
CA VAL A 15 5.71 -6.64 -4.46
C VAL A 15 4.83 -5.79 -3.55
N VAL A 16 4.99 -5.91 -2.23
CA VAL A 16 4.20 -5.18 -1.23
C VAL A 16 5.11 -4.34 -0.36
N THR A 17 4.94 -3.02 -0.36
CA THR A 17 5.70 -2.14 0.53
C THR A 17 5.05 -2.04 1.91
N GLY A 18 5.86 -1.98 2.97
CA GLY A 18 5.38 -2.03 4.36
C GLY A 18 4.80 -3.40 4.74
N ALA A 19 5.38 -4.47 4.20
CA ALA A 19 4.89 -5.84 4.32
C ALA A 19 5.10 -6.48 5.69
N ASN A 20 5.86 -5.85 6.59
CA ASN A 20 6.27 -6.45 7.86
C ASN A 20 5.19 -6.46 8.94
N THR A 21 4.15 -5.62 8.85
CA THR A 21 3.09 -5.52 9.86
C THR A 21 1.78 -5.01 9.28
N GLY A 22 0.68 -5.16 10.03
CA GLY A 22 -0.60 -4.51 9.77
C GLY A 22 -1.21 -4.84 8.40
N LEU A 23 -1.68 -3.82 7.69
CA LEU A 23 -2.34 -4.02 6.39
C LEU A 23 -1.39 -4.62 5.35
N GLY A 24 -0.12 -4.19 5.33
CA GLY A 24 0.86 -4.73 4.38
C GLY A 24 1.12 -6.22 4.59
N GLN A 25 1.22 -6.67 5.84
CA GLN A 25 1.30 -8.09 6.19
C GLN A 25 0.05 -8.85 5.73
N GLY A 26 -1.14 -8.36 6.09
CA GLY A 26 -2.39 -9.00 5.68
C GLY A 26 -2.57 -9.11 4.17
N MET A 27 -2.21 -8.05 3.43
CA MET A 27 -2.24 -8.08 1.97
C MET A 27 -1.21 -9.05 1.37
N SER A 28 -0.01 -9.13 1.95
CA SER A 28 1.03 -10.08 1.53
C SER A 28 0.55 -11.52 1.69
N VAL A 29 -0.03 -11.85 2.84
CA VAL A 29 -0.60 -13.18 3.10
C VAL A 29 -1.74 -13.49 2.14
N ALA A 30 -2.69 -12.56 1.93
CA ALA A 30 -3.82 -12.76 1.04
C ALA A 30 -3.39 -12.97 -0.43
N LEU A 31 -2.39 -12.21 -0.91
CA LEU A 31 -1.84 -12.39 -2.25
C LEU A 31 -1.16 -13.75 -2.41
N ALA A 32 -0.41 -14.21 -1.39
CA ALA A 32 0.19 -15.54 -1.40
C ALA A 32 -0.86 -16.65 -1.38
N GLN A 33 -1.91 -16.53 -0.57
CA GLN A 33 -3.04 -17.48 -0.54
C GLN A 33 -3.79 -17.53 -1.88
N ALA A 34 -3.83 -16.40 -2.61
CA ALA A 34 -4.36 -16.38 -3.98
C ALA A 34 -3.41 -17.04 -5.01
N GLY A 35 -2.20 -17.43 -4.64
CA GLY A 35 -1.23 -18.13 -5.48
C GLY A 35 -0.06 -17.28 -5.99
N ALA A 36 0.06 -16.02 -5.59
CA ALA A 36 1.19 -15.18 -5.97
C ALA A 36 2.45 -15.52 -5.16
N LYS A 37 3.62 -15.40 -5.78
CA LYS A 37 4.89 -15.24 -5.06
C LYS A 37 4.99 -13.82 -4.56
N VAL A 38 5.39 -13.62 -3.31
CA VAL A 38 5.38 -12.30 -2.68
C VAL A 38 6.78 -11.81 -2.36
N VAL A 39 7.09 -10.58 -2.74
CA VAL A 39 8.25 -9.83 -2.28
C VAL A 39 7.79 -8.79 -1.26
N GLY A 40 8.16 -8.98 -0.02
CA GLY A 40 7.87 -8.04 1.06
C GLY A 40 8.99 -7.00 1.19
N VAL A 41 8.62 -5.72 1.12
CA VAL A 41 9.55 -4.60 1.25
C VAL A 41 9.30 -3.87 2.55
N ALA A 42 10.30 -3.69 3.40
CA ALA A 42 10.22 -2.93 4.63
C ALA A 42 11.60 -2.46 5.11
N ARG A 43 11.63 -1.52 6.06
CA ARG A 43 12.88 -1.08 6.72
C ARG A 43 13.42 -2.08 7.76
N ARG A 44 12.58 -2.99 8.20
CA ARG A 44 12.87 -4.02 9.21
C ARG A 44 12.43 -5.36 8.67
N SER A 45 12.93 -6.44 9.26
CA SER A 45 12.59 -7.79 8.83
C SER A 45 11.07 -8.03 8.74
N CYS A 46 10.69 -8.78 7.71
CA CYS A 46 9.36 -9.31 7.44
C CYS A 46 9.22 -10.77 7.90
N GLU A 47 10.05 -11.24 8.82
CA GLU A 47 10.14 -12.65 9.25
C GLU A 47 8.78 -13.23 9.67
N ASP A 48 7.96 -12.45 10.39
CA ASP A 48 6.63 -12.91 10.80
C ASP A 48 5.69 -13.08 9.59
N THR A 49 5.80 -12.18 8.61
CA THR A 49 5.03 -12.29 7.35
C THR A 49 5.49 -13.49 6.54
N LYS A 50 6.80 -13.71 6.47
CA LYS A 50 7.39 -14.86 5.81
C LYS A 50 6.88 -16.17 6.40
N LYS A 51 6.93 -16.32 7.72
CA LYS A 51 6.42 -17.51 8.42
C LYS A 51 4.94 -17.79 8.13
N LEU A 52 4.10 -16.75 8.11
CA LEU A 52 2.69 -16.90 7.79
C LEU A 52 2.46 -17.41 6.36
N ILE A 53 3.22 -16.88 5.40
CA ILE A 53 3.10 -17.27 3.99
C ILE A 53 3.64 -18.69 3.76
N GLU A 54 4.82 -19.01 4.32
CA GLU A 54 5.45 -20.32 4.16
C GLU A 54 4.67 -21.45 4.88
N ALA A 55 4.00 -21.14 5.99
CA ALA A 55 3.13 -22.09 6.69
C ALA A 55 1.96 -22.57 5.81
N ASP A 56 1.48 -21.73 4.90
CA ASP A 56 0.43 -22.06 3.91
C ASP A 56 1.03 -22.59 2.58
N GLY A 57 2.35 -22.84 2.53
CA GLY A 57 3.02 -23.34 1.32
C GLY A 57 3.30 -22.29 0.25
N GLY A 58 3.15 -21.01 0.57
CA GLY A 58 3.45 -19.89 -0.32
C GLY A 58 4.95 -19.58 -0.41
N GLU A 59 5.35 -18.80 -1.41
CA GLU A 59 6.73 -18.35 -1.61
C GLU A 59 6.88 -16.87 -1.23
N PHE A 60 7.88 -16.56 -0.41
CA PHE A 60 8.17 -15.21 0.05
C PHE A 60 9.65 -14.86 -0.04
N ALA A 61 9.93 -13.66 -0.51
CA ALA A 61 11.27 -13.06 -0.47
C ALA A 61 11.21 -11.70 0.25
N GLU A 62 12.29 -11.33 0.94
CA GLU A 62 12.40 -10.07 1.65
C GLU A 62 13.35 -9.12 0.92
N VAL A 63 12.97 -7.84 0.87
CA VAL A 63 13.85 -6.74 0.46
C VAL A 63 13.84 -5.66 1.53
N ILE A 64 14.99 -5.47 2.19
CA ILE A 64 15.15 -4.39 3.18
C ILE A 64 15.46 -3.10 2.44
N ALA A 65 14.59 -2.11 2.58
CA ALA A 65 14.73 -0.81 1.95
C ALA A 65 14.03 0.30 2.75
N ASP A 66 14.64 1.48 2.81
CA ASP A 66 14.04 2.68 3.42
C ASP A 66 13.44 3.58 2.35
N LEU A 67 12.12 3.69 2.34
CA LEU A 67 11.37 4.49 1.38
C LEU A 67 11.50 6.01 1.58
N SER A 68 12.21 6.46 2.59
CA SER A 68 12.61 7.88 2.71
C SER A 68 13.77 8.24 1.78
N ASP A 69 14.52 7.24 1.29
CA ASP A 69 15.62 7.39 0.34
C ASP A 69 15.19 6.92 -1.07
N MET A 70 15.39 7.77 -2.07
CA MET A 70 15.05 7.46 -3.46
C MET A 70 15.90 6.33 -4.04
N SER A 71 17.10 6.08 -3.51
CA SER A 71 17.94 4.95 -3.92
C SER A 71 17.30 3.58 -3.64
N ALA A 72 16.33 3.53 -2.73
CA ALA A 72 15.54 2.33 -2.44
C ALA A 72 14.80 1.78 -3.67
N ILE A 73 14.50 2.60 -4.67
CA ILE A 73 13.78 2.18 -5.88
C ILE A 73 14.55 1.09 -6.62
N ASP A 74 15.82 1.32 -6.88
CA ASP A 74 16.66 0.35 -7.59
C ASP A 74 16.87 -0.92 -6.75
N VAL A 75 17.03 -0.77 -5.44
CA VAL A 75 17.14 -1.91 -4.50
C VAL A 75 15.88 -2.79 -4.57
N ILE A 76 14.70 -2.17 -4.58
CA ILE A 76 13.41 -2.89 -4.60
C ILE A 76 13.20 -3.60 -5.95
N VAL A 77 13.40 -2.89 -7.06
CA VAL A 77 13.19 -3.47 -8.40
C VAL A 77 14.17 -4.62 -8.65
N ASN A 78 15.46 -4.38 -8.38
CA ASN A 78 16.49 -5.40 -8.59
C ASN A 78 16.32 -6.59 -7.63
N GLY A 79 15.98 -6.34 -6.38
CA GLY A 79 15.72 -7.38 -5.39
C GLY A 79 14.53 -8.26 -5.77
N ALA A 80 13.45 -7.67 -6.26
CA ALA A 80 12.28 -8.43 -6.73
C ALA A 80 12.60 -9.28 -7.97
N LEU A 81 13.35 -8.73 -8.92
CA LEU A 81 13.79 -9.46 -10.12
C LEU A 81 14.77 -10.58 -9.77
N ALA A 82 15.69 -10.35 -8.84
CA ALA A 82 16.63 -11.39 -8.38
C ALA A 82 15.90 -12.54 -7.69
N ALA A 83 14.83 -12.25 -6.94
CA ALA A 83 14.08 -13.28 -6.22
C ALA A 83 13.26 -14.19 -7.15
N PHE A 84 12.53 -13.61 -8.11
CA PHE A 84 11.53 -14.35 -8.89
C PHE A 84 11.58 -14.10 -10.40
N GLY A 85 12.57 -13.38 -10.92
CA GLY A 85 12.83 -13.18 -12.34
C GLY A 85 11.89 -12.20 -13.06
N LYS A 86 10.78 -11.82 -12.44
CA LYS A 86 9.78 -10.90 -12.99
C LYS A 86 9.00 -10.19 -11.88
N VAL A 87 8.17 -9.24 -12.28
CA VAL A 87 7.19 -8.58 -11.40
C VAL A 87 5.87 -8.39 -12.17
N ASP A 88 4.73 -8.59 -11.51
CA ASP A 88 3.40 -8.47 -12.10
C ASP A 88 2.53 -7.45 -11.35
N ILE A 89 2.70 -7.35 -10.02
CA ILE A 89 1.84 -6.56 -9.14
C ILE A 89 2.72 -5.72 -8.20
N LEU A 90 2.42 -4.43 -8.08
CA LEU A 90 2.98 -3.54 -7.06
C LEU A 90 1.86 -3.06 -6.13
N VAL A 91 2.04 -3.22 -4.82
CA VAL A 91 1.17 -2.64 -3.79
C VAL A 91 1.94 -1.58 -3.02
N ASN A 92 1.65 -0.31 -3.28
CA ASN A 92 2.16 0.84 -2.56
C ASN A 92 1.35 1.01 -1.25
N ASN A 93 1.75 0.27 -0.22
CA ASN A 93 1.08 0.30 1.07
C ASN A 93 1.88 1.05 2.14
N ALA A 94 3.20 1.02 2.09
CA ALA A 94 4.01 1.74 3.08
C ALA A 94 3.58 3.20 3.20
N GLY A 95 3.52 3.68 4.43
CA GLY A 95 3.14 5.06 4.68
C GLY A 95 3.58 5.53 6.05
N LEU A 96 3.77 6.83 6.15
CA LEU A 96 4.14 7.57 7.34
C LEU A 96 3.02 8.53 7.70
N ILE A 97 2.76 8.70 8.99
CA ILE A 97 1.84 9.69 9.52
C ILE A 97 2.53 10.49 10.62
N LYS A 98 2.44 11.81 10.55
CA LYS A 98 2.84 12.75 11.59
C LYS A 98 1.60 13.44 12.12
N ARG A 99 1.57 13.69 13.42
CA ARG A 99 0.41 14.27 14.11
C ARG A 99 0.84 15.47 14.91
N ASN A 100 0.40 16.65 14.47
CA ASN A 100 0.57 17.91 15.17
C ASN A 100 -0.57 18.85 14.76
N ASP A 101 -0.84 19.90 15.53
CA ASP A 101 -1.80 20.90 15.13
C ASP A 101 -1.32 21.61 13.85
N ALA A 102 -2.24 21.90 12.95
CA ALA A 102 -1.86 22.43 11.63
C ALA A 102 -1.12 23.77 11.71
N ILE A 103 -1.41 24.56 12.75
CA ILE A 103 -0.77 25.85 12.97
C ILE A 103 0.70 25.71 13.45
N ASP A 104 1.04 24.58 14.07
CA ASP A 104 2.37 24.30 14.63
C ASP A 104 3.11 23.21 13.84
N PHE A 105 2.56 22.81 12.67
CA PHE A 105 3.12 21.72 11.87
C PHE A 105 4.43 22.15 11.21
N THR A 106 5.52 21.42 11.47
CA THR A 106 6.83 21.77 10.98
C THR A 106 7.07 21.31 9.54
N GLU A 107 8.03 21.94 8.85
CA GLU A 107 8.46 21.56 7.51
C GLU A 107 9.00 20.12 7.49
N ASP A 108 9.81 19.71 8.48
CA ASP A 108 10.32 18.34 8.59
C ASP A 108 9.20 17.29 8.73
N GLU A 109 8.16 17.59 9.52
CA GLU A 109 6.99 16.71 9.62
C GLU A 109 6.24 16.61 8.30
N TRP A 110 6.14 17.71 7.57
CA TRP A 110 5.52 17.75 6.26
C TRP A 110 6.32 16.95 5.25
N ASP A 111 7.60 17.28 5.07
CA ASP A 111 8.45 16.72 4.03
C ASP A 111 8.66 15.21 4.20
N SER A 112 8.84 14.75 5.44
CA SER A 112 8.98 13.31 5.72
C SER A 112 7.77 12.50 5.25
N VAL A 113 6.56 13.03 5.40
CA VAL A 113 5.32 12.36 4.97
C VAL A 113 5.17 12.43 3.46
N ILE A 114 5.39 13.58 2.84
CA ILE A 114 5.31 13.76 1.40
C ILE A 114 6.34 12.89 0.69
N GLN A 115 7.56 12.80 1.21
CA GLN A 115 8.63 11.97 0.65
C GLN A 115 8.20 10.50 0.55
N VAL A 116 7.67 9.92 1.62
CA VAL A 116 7.31 8.48 1.65
C VAL A 116 5.96 8.22 0.98
N ASN A 117 4.93 9.03 1.29
CA ASN A 117 3.56 8.71 0.90
C ASN A 117 3.20 9.18 -0.52
N GLN A 118 3.95 10.12 -1.07
CA GLN A 118 3.64 10.72 -2.38
C GLN A 118 4.80 10.57 -3.37
N LYS A 119 5.96 11.15 -3.07
CA LYS A 119 7.10 11.17 -4.00
C LYS A 119 7.59 9.75 -4.27
N MET A 120 7.86 8.96 -3.24
CA MET A 120 8.28 7.57 -3.38
C MET A 120 7.24 6.73 -4.13
N VAL A 121 5.95 6.87 -3.81
CA VAL A 121 4.86 6.14 -4.47
C VAL A 121 4.87 6.39 -5.99
N PHE A 122 5.03 7.65 -6.41
CA PHE A 122 5.08 7.97 -7.83
C PHE A 122 6.29 7.35 -8.53
N PHE A 123 7.49 7.58 -8.01
CA PHE A 123 8.72 7.12 -8.68
C PHE A 123 8.91 5.60 -8.61
N LEU A 124 8.47 4.96 -7.55
CA LEU A 124 8.44 3.49 -7.49
C LEU A 124 7.45 2.92 -8.51
N SER A 125 6.25 3.50 -8.61
CA SER A 125 5.28 3.12 -9.64
C SER A 125 5.83 3.32 -11.05
N GLN A 126 6.56 4.41 -11.30
CA GLN A 126 7.21 4.67 -12.58
C GLN A 126 8.27 3.61 -12.91
N ALA A 127 9.09 3.23 -11.94
CA ALA A 127 10.12 2.19 -12.13
C ALA A 127 9.48 0.83 -12.45
N PHE A 128 8.40 0.47 -11.76
CA PHE A 128 7.63 -0.75 -12.06
C PHE A 128 6.93 -0.68 -13.42
N ALA A 129 6.36 0.47 -13.79
CA ALA A 129 5.77 0.65 -15.13
C ALA A 129 6.81 0.45 -16.24
N LYS A 130 8.01 1.01 -16.10
CA LYS A 130 9.13 0.75 -17.03
C LYS A 130 9.47 -0.74 -17.11
N GLN A 131 9.50 -1.42 -15.97
CA GLN A 131 9.76 -2.86 -15.93
C GLN A 131 8.64 -3.68 -16.59
N TYR A 132 7.37 -3.35 -16.36
CA TYR A 132 6.23 -4.00 -17.00
C TYR A 132 6.25 -3.83 -18.53
N ILE A 133 6.57 -2.63 -19.01
CA ILE A 133 6.74 -2.37 -20.46
C ILE A 133 7.87 -3.22 -21.03
N LYS A 134 9.02 -3.29 -20.33
CA LYS A 134 10.16 -4.12 -20.73
C LYS A 134 9.83 -5.61 -20.79
N GLN A 135 8.99 -6.10 -19.87
CA GLN A 135 8.52 -7.49 -19.83
C GLN A 135 7.48 -7.79 -20.93
N GLY A 136 6.80 -6.78 -21.48
CA GLY A 136 5.86 -6.92 -22.60
C GLY A 136 4.47 -7.46 -22.26
N HIS A 137 4.12 -7.62 -20.96
CA HIS A 137 2.81 -8.21 -20.57
C HIS A 137 1.96 -7.29 -19.67
N GLY A 138 2.38 -6.03 -19.50
CA GLY A 138 1.69 -5.09 -18.61
C GLY A 138 1.87 -5.42 -17.13
N GLY A 139 1.03 -4.83 -16.28
CA GLY A 139 1.11 -5.02 -14.83
C GLY A 139 -0.03 -4.39 -14.07
N LYS A 140 -0.01 -4.55 -12.72
CA LYS A 140 -1.03 -3.98 -11.83
C LYS A 140 -0.34 -3.18 -10.74
N ILE A 141 -0.83 -1.96 -10.50
CA ILE A 141 -0.38 -1.09 -9.41
C ILE A 141 -1.59 -0.78 -8.53
N ILE A 142 -1.44 -1.00 -7.24
CA ILE A 142 -2.47 -0.75 -6.23
C ILE A 142 -1.89 0.23 -5.21
N ASN A 143 -2.48 1.43 -5.13
CA ASN A 143 -2.11 2.45 -4.17
C ASN A 143 -3.02 2.39 -2.94
N ILE A 144 -2.44 2.27 -1.74
CA ILE A 144 -3.23 2.33 -0.51
C ILE A 144 -3.34 3.79 -0.08
N ASN A 145 -4.49 4.37 -0.40
CA ASN A 145 -4.88 5.72 -0.01
C ASN A 145 -5.54 5.71 1.40
N SER A 146 -6.50 6.56 1.64
CA SER A 146 -7.21 6.65 2.91
C SER A 146 -8.58 7.31 2.71
N MET A 147 -9.54 7.03 3.59
CA MET A 147 -10.76 7.85 3.67
C MET A 147 -10.44 9.33 3.91
N LEU A 148 -9.33 9.64 4.57
CA LEU A 148 -8.87 11.02 4.78
C LEU A 148 -8.51 11.74 3.46
N SER A 149 -8.36 11.02 2.35
CA SER A 149 -8.25 11.61 1.01
C SER A 149 -9.52 12.37 0.59
N TYR A 150 -10.66 12.04 1.17
CA TYR A 150 -11.97 12.63 0.87
C TYR A 150 -12.47 13.55 1.98
N GLN A 151 -12.30 13.14 3.23
CA GLN A 151 -12.87 13.83 4.40
C GLN A 151 -11.93 14.86 5.01
N GLY A 152 -10.61 14.71 4.79
CA GLY A 152 -9.63 15.38 5.61
C GLY A 152 -9.44 14.71 6.96
N GLY A 153 -8.51 15.21 7.75
CA GLY A 153 -8.23 14.69 9.09
C GLY A 153 -7.73 15.78 10.03
N ILE A 154 -8.03 15.65 11.31
CA ILE A 154 -7.59 16.58 12.35
C ILE A 154 -6.16 16.22 12.75
N ARG A 155 -5.25 17.20 12.82
CA ARG A 155 -3.85 17.07 13.24
C ARG A 155 -2.99 16.19 12.31
N VAL A 156 -3.38 16.02 11.06
CA VAL A 156 -2.67 15.18 10.07
C VAL A 156 -2.62 15.84 8.68
N PRO A 157 -2.22 17.13 8.56
CA PRO A 157 -2.33 17.87 7.30
C PRO A 157 -1.51 17.25 6.17
N SER A 158 -0.24 16.88 6.41
CA SER A 158 0.63 16.26 5.40
C SER A 158 0.15 14.88 4.98
N TYR A 159 -0.35 14.08 5.91
CA TYR A 159 -0.93 12.77 5.59
C TYR A 159 -2.16 12.92 4.70
N THR A 160 -3.09 13.81 5.05
CA THR A 160 -4.27 14.12 4.24
C THR A 160 -3.87 14.59 2.84
N ALA A 161 -2.96 15.55 2.74
CA ALA A 161 -2.45 16.05 1.47
C ALA A 161 -1.83 14.93 0.62
N SER A 162 -0.96 14.09 1.21
CA SER A 162 -0.29 12.99 0.51
C SER A 162 -1.27 11.93 -0.01
N LYS A 163 -2.28 11.58 0.79
CA LYS A 163 -3.28 10.58 0.40
C LYS A 163 -4.28 11.12 -0.62
N SER A 164 -4.62 12.41 -0.57
CA SER A 164 -5.40 13.09 -1.61
C SER A 164 -4.62 13.18 -2.92
N ALA A 165 -3.33 13.51 -2.88
CA ALA A 165 -2.46 13.48 -4.05
C ALA A 165 -2.36 12.08 -4.66
N GLY A 166 -2.32 11.02 -3.84
CA GLY A 166 -2.34 9.62 -4.28
C GLY A 166 -3.53 9.28 -5.17
N MET A 167 -4.69 9.89 -4.93
CA MET A 167 -5.86 9.72 -5.81
C MET A 167 -5.66 10.37 -7.17
N GLY A 168 -5.11 11.59 -7.21
CA GLY A 168 -4.76 12.28 -8.45
C GLY A 168 -3.73 11.51 -9.26
N LEU A 169 -2.65 11.06 -8.60
CA LEU A 169 -1.60 10.24 -9.21
C LEU A 169 -2.16 8.93 -9.77
N THR A 170 -3.04 8.25 -9.04
CA THR A 170 -3.68 7.01 -9.52
C THR A 170 -4.40 7.23 -10.84
N LYS A 171 -5.20 8.30 -10.95
CA LYS A 171 -5.93 8.64 -12.17
C LYS A 171 -4.97 8.99 -13.32
N ALA A 172 -3.97 9.83 -13.06
CA ALA A 172 -2.99 10.25 -14.07
C ALA A 172 -2.22 9.05 -14.63
N MET A 173 -1.66 8.22 -13.76
CA MET A 173 -0.91 7.02 -14.14
C MET A 173 -1.80 5.99 -14.86
N CYS A 174 -3.06 5.82 -14.43
CA CYS A 174 -4.02 4.94 -15.09
C CYS A 174 -4.29 5.40 -16.53
N ASN A 175 -4.58 6.67 -16.72
CA ASN A 175 -4.89 7.23 -18.04
C ASN A 175 -3.68 7.13 -18.99
N GLU A 176 -2.49 7.42 -18.50
CA GLU A 176 -1.28 7.45 -19.31
C GLU A 176 -0.76 6.03 -19.65
N TRP A 177 -0.83 5.09 -18.69
CA TRP A 177 -0.20 3.78 -18.86
C TRP A 177 -1.16 2.66 -19.30
N ALA A 178 -2.44 2.96 -19.47
CA ALA A 178 -3.43 1.98 -19.95
C ALA A 178 -3.05 1.39 -21.33
N CYS A 179 -2.46 2.20 -22.22
CA CYS A 179 -1.99 1.75 -23.55
C CYS A 179 -0.89 0.67 -23.46
N HIS A 180 -0.21 0.54 -22.31
CA HIS A 180 0.78 -0.50 -22.03
C HIS A 180 0.20 -1.69 -21.26
N ASN A 181 -1.13 -1.80 -21.17
CA ASN A 181 -1.82 -2.83 -20.37
C ASN A 181 -1.44 -2.78 -18.87
N ILE A 182 -1.16 -1.58 -18.34
CA ILE A 182 -0.90 -1.35 -16.93
C ILE A 182 -2.16 -0.76 -16.29
N ASN A 183 -2.72 -1.48 -15.31
CA ASN A 183 -3.85 -0.98 -14.54
C ASN A 183 -3.34 -0.35 -13.24
N VAL A 184 -3.78 0.86 -12.97
CA VAL A 184 -3.46 1.56 -11.72
C VAL A 184 -4.75 1.86 -10.98
N ASN A 185 -4.88 1.31 -9.79
CA ASN A 185 -6.06 1.45 -8.94
C ASN A 185 -5.66 1.89 -7.54
N ALA A 186 -6.63 2.34 -6.76
CA ALA A 186 -6.44 2.69 -5.36
C ALA A 186 -7.50 2.06 -4.47
N ILE A 187 -7.11 1.74 -3.24
CA ILE A 187 -8.00 1.36 -2.16
C ILE A 187 -7.89 2.46 -1.09
N ALA A 188 -9.03 2.92 -0.59
CA ALA A 188 -9.10 3.92 0.48
C ALA A 188 -9.69 3.27 1.75
N PRO A 189 -8.86 2.62 2.58
CA PRO A 189 -9.33 2.00 3.81
C PRO A 189 -9.88 3.04 4.78
N GLY A 190 -10.88 2.62 5.56
CA GLY A 190 -11.31 3.33 6.75
C GLY A 190 -10.35 3.09 7.94
N TYR A 191 -10.87 3.24 9.14
CA TYR A 191 -10.10 3.01 10.36
C TYR A 191 -9.96 1.51 10.63
N MET A 192 -8.76 1.00 10.44
CA MET A 192 -8.41 -0.39 10.72
C MET A 192 -7.58 -0.48 11.99
N ALA A 193 -7.79 -1.52 12.81
CA ALA A 193 -7.05 -1.75 14.05
C ALA A 193 -5.61 -2.22 13.74
N THR A 194 -4.70 -1.27 13.54
CA THR A 194 -3.28 -1.49 13.27
C THR A 194 -2.41 -0.65 14.22
N ASN A 195 -1.09 -0.79 14.15
CA ASN A 195 -0.16 0.02 14.92
C ASN A 195 -0.30 1.53 14.60
N ASN A 196 -0.63 1.90 13.37
CA ASN A 196 -0.84 3.30 12.96
C ASN A 196 -2.04 3.96 13.68
N THR A 197 -3.01 3.17 14.12
CA THR A 197 -4.20 3.64 14.83
C THR A 197 -4.15 3.37 16.34
N ALA A 198 -3.06 2.80 16.87
CA ALA A 198 -2.95 2.45 18.28
C ALA A 198 -3.15 3.66 19.20
N GLN A 199 -2.48 4.78 18.91
CA GLN A 199 -2.62 6.02 19.68
C GLN A 199 -4.04 6.60 19.62
N LEU A 200 -4.73 6.44 18.48
CA LEU A 200 -6.10 6.88 18.29
C LEU A 200 -7.08 6.02 19.10
N ARG A 201 -6.82 4.71 19.19
CA ARG A 201 -7.65 3.76 19.95
C ARG A 201 -7.45 3.85 21.45
N SER A 202 -6.33 4.42 21.92
CA SER A 202 -6.10 4.66 23.35
C SER A 202 -6.75 5.96 23.86
N ASP A 203 -7.22 6.82 22.96
CA ASP A 203 -8.00 8.03 23.29
C ASP A 203 -9.50 7.67 23.20
N SER A 204 -10.17 7.51 24.36
CA SER A 204 -11.57 7.05 24.45
C SER A 204 -12.53 7.97 23.70
N ASP A 205 -12.46 9.27 23.94
CA ASP A 205 -13.38 10.26 23.39
C ASP A 205 -13.28 10.31 21.87
N ARG A 206 -12.06 10.26 21.37
CA ARG A 206 -11.78 10.28 19.94
C ARG A 206 -12.10 8.95 19.26
N SER A 207 -11.87 7.85 19.95
CA SER A 207 -12.24 6.51 19.48
C SER A 207 -13.76 6.37 19.33
N GLU A 208 -14.54 6.81 20.31
CA GLU A 208 -16.01 6.80 20.27
C GLU A 208 -16.55 7.68 19.15
N ALA A 209 -16.03 8.89 19.00
CA ALA A 209 -16.44 9.80 17.90
C ALA A 209 -16.18 9.18 16.52
N ILE A 210 -15.04 8.50 16.32
CA ILE A 210 -14.70 7.82 15.07
C ILE A 210 -15.59 6.60 14.83
N ILE A 211 -15.84 5.79 15.85
CA ILE A 211 -16.72 4.63 15.76
C ILE A 211 -18.12 5.07 15.37
N ALA A 212 -18.64 6.11 16.01
CA ALA A 212 -19.97 6.64 15.73
C ALA A 212 -20.14 7.05 14.26
N VAL A 213 -19.13 7.71 13.67
CA VAL A 213 -19.16 8.15 12.26
C VAL A 213 -18.90 6.97 11.30
N SER A 214 -17.97 6.07 11.63
CA SER A 214 -17.59 4.98 10.73
C SER A 214 -18.67 3.90 10.63
N TYR A 215 -19.35 3.59 11.71
CA TYR A 215 -20.42 2.58 11.69
C TYR A 215 -21.71 3.05 11.03
N THR A 216 -22.01 4.34 11.00
CA THR A 216 -23.18 4.87 10.29
C THR A 216 -23.10 4.70 8.78
N HIS A 217 -21.90 4.51 8.21
CA HIS A 217 -21.69 4.28 6.77
C HIS A 217 -21.46 2.82 6.39
N LEU A 218 -21.30 1.93 7.37
CA LEU A 218 -21.08 0.49 7.15
C LEU A 218 -22.35 -0.36 7.26
N THR A 219 -23.46 0.19 7.72
CA THR A 219 -24.76 -0.48 7.62
C THR A 219 -25.23 -0.37 6.16
N LEU A 220 -24.91 -1.38 5.37
CA LEU A 220 -25.67 -1.65 4.17
C LEU A 220 -27.15 -1.72 4.56
N PRO A 221 -28.05 -1.02 3.86
CA PRO A 221 -29.47 -1.24 4.08
C PRO A 221 -29.76 -2.72 3.82
N THR A 222 -30.00 -3.46 4.86
CA THR A 222 -30.58 -4.80 4.76
C THR A 222 -32.00 -4.59 4.31
N ASN A 223 -32.23 -4.57 3.02
CA ASN A 223 -33.56 -4.72 2.47
C ASN A 223 -34.00 -6.15 2.79
N SER A 224 -34.77 -6.25 3.85
CA SER A 224 -35.61 -7.43 4.11
C SER A 224 -36.66 -7.58 3.03
#